data_9989b0bdaa2bd7ba806f29895054df5a
#
_entry.id   9989b0bdaa2bd7ba806f29895054df5a
#
_cell.length_a   1.000
_cell.length_b   1.000
_cell.length_c   1.000
_cell.angle_alpha   90.00
_cell.angle_beta   90.00
_cell.angle_gamma   90.00
#
_symmetry.space_group_name_H-M   'P 1'
#
loop_
_entity.id
_entity.type
_entity.pdbx_description
1 polymer ?
#
loop_
_entity_poly.entity_id
_entity_poly.type
_entity_poly.pdbx_seq_one_letter_code
_entity_poly.pdbx_strand_id
1 'polypeptide(L)'
;MKIYQIDSSARKEGSTSRALAKKLLDKIKKPEDEVIYRDLDDEMVFVSGLTESGMKIDKKDQTEHHKKMFELSDTLVKELKESDTIIISAPIYNYGPPATLKAWSDLAARVGETFRFKPNGRREGLLKNKRAYLVITSGGTKLNSDEDFLTPWLKFILNFFGIEKIDIICADQMALDYEKSIKDAEKQIENIF
;
A
#
# COMPACT_ATOMS: atom_id res chain seq x y z
N MET A 1 -17.00 8.77 5.24
CA MET A 1 -15.55 8.73 4.88
C MET A 1 -15.36 7.66 3.80
N LYS A 2 -14.36 7.82 2.91
CA LYS A 2 -13.95 6.76 1.97
C LYS A 2 -12.72 6.03 2.49
N ILE A 3 -12.81 4.72 2.59
CA ILE A 3 -11.72 3.86 3.05
C ILE A 3 -11.22 3.04 1.86
N TYR A 4 -9.92 3.13 1.57
CA TYR A 4 -9.26 2.33 0.54
C TYR A 4 -8.51 1.19 1.20
N GLN A 5 -9.01 -0.04 1.05
CA GLN A 5 -8.33 -1.25 1.53
C GLN A 5 -7.57 -1.90 0.39
N ILE A 6 -6.28 -2.11 0.61
CA ILE A 6 -5.33 -2.73 -0.33
C ILE A 6 -4.77 -3.99 0.32
N ASP A 7 -5.00 -5.12 -0.31
CA ASP A 7 -4.43 -6.41 0.10
C ASP A 7 -3.32 -6.83 -0.88
N SER A 8 -2.12 -7.11 -0.35
CA SER A 8 -0.95 -7.45 -1.17
C SER A 8 -0.38 -8.85 -0.96
N SER A 9 -1.04 -9.65 -0.11
CA SER A 9 -0.61 -11.03 0.12
C SER A 9 -0.94 -11.91 -1.08
N ALA A 10 0.03 -12.67 -1.59
CA ALA A 10 -0.18 -13.70 -2.60
C ALA A 10 -1.02 -14.89 -2.10
N ARG A 11 -1.21 -14.99 -0.78
CA ARG A 11 -2.08 -15.99 -0.18
C ARG A 11 -3.49 -15.42 -0.04
N LYS A 12 -4.45 -15.93 -0.82
CA LYS A 12 -5.86 -15.49 -0.76
C LYS A 12 -6.58 -16.10 0.44
N GLU A 13 -6.39 -17.38 0.68
CA GLU A 13 -6.96 -18.08 1.83
C GLU A 13 -5.94 -18.21 2.97
N GLY A 14 -6.40 -18.09 4.22
CA GLY A 14 -5.56 -18.21 5.40
C GLY A 14 -4.46 -17.16 5.53
N SER A 15 -4.61 -16.02 4.87
CA SER A 15 -3.67 -14.90 4.99
C SER A 15 -3.91 -14.11 6.27
N THR A 16 -2.92 -14.10 7.15
CA THR A 16 -2.97 -13.35 8.41
C THR A 16 -3.07 -11.84 8.19
N SER A 17 -2.32 -11.29 7.24
CA SER A 17 -2.36 -9.85 6.97
C SER A 17 -3.73 -9.40 6.48
N ARG A 18 -4.38 -10.17 5.58
CA ARG A 18 -5.75 -9.89 5.10
C ARG A 18 -6.77 -10.00 6.24
N ALA A 19 -6.67 -11.02 7.09
CA ALA A 19 -7.58 -11.21 8.23
C ALA A 19 -7.48 -10.04 9.23
N LEU A 20 -6.28 -9.62 9.58
CA LEU A 20 -6.06 -8.47 10.48
C LEU A 20 -6.52 -7.15 9.84
N ALA A 21 -6.29 -6.94 8.53
CA ALA A 21 -6.77 -5.75 7.82
C ALA A 21 -8.30 -5.70 7.78
N LYS A 22 -8.95 -6.84 7.55
CA LYS A 22 -10.42 -6.93 7.65
C LYS A 22 -10.92 -6.60 9.06
N LYS A 23 -10.28 -7.15 10.10
CA LYS A 23 -10.65 -6.85 11.50
C LYS A 23 -10.47 -5.36 11.81
N LEU A 24 -9.40 -4.74 11.31
CA LEU A 24 -9.19 -3.29 11.41
C LEU A 24 -10.30 -2.51 10.69
N LEU A 25 -10.59 -2.88 9.43
CA LEU A 25 -11.66 -2.24 8.66
C LEU A 25 -12.99 -2.31 9.41
N ASP A 26 -13.38 -3.50 9.90
CA ASP A 26 -14.62 -3.73 10.64
C ASP A 26 -14.68 -2.88 11.93
N LYS A 27 -13.53 -2.59 12.55
CA LYS A 27 -13.40 -1.73 13.73
C LYS A 27 -13.58 -0.25 13.42
N ILE A 28 -13.00 0.25 12.32
CA ILE A 28 -12.98 1.70 12.03
C ILE A 28 -14.13 2.16 11.14
N LYS A 29 -14.70 1.25 10.33
CA LYS A 29 -15.77 1.55 9.38
C LYS A 29 -17.09 1.83 10.09
N LYS A 30 -17.75 2.92 9.70
CA LYS A 30 -19.13 3.22 10.07
C LYS A 30 -20.11 2.76 8.98
N PRO A 31 -21.42 2.62 9.30
CA PRO A 31 -22.42 2.18 8.30
C PRO A 31 -22.47 3.04 7.03
N GLU A 32 -22.23 4.35 7.17
CA GLU A 32 -22.26 5.32 6.09
C GLU A 32 -20.97 5.41 5.29
N ASP A 33 -19.89 4.73 5.69
CA ASP A 33 -18.60 4.79 5.03
C ASP A 33 -18.56 3.91 3.78
N GLU A 34 -17.96 4.44 2.71
CA GLU A 34 -17.70 3.74 1.46
C GLU A 34 -16.35 3.02 1.54
N VAL A 35 -16.29 1.78 1.04
CA VAL A 35 -15.03 1.02 0.96
C VAL A 35 -14.68 0.77 -0.49
N ILE A 36 -13.51 1.21 -0.89
CA ILE A 36 -12.85 0.81 -2.13
C ILE A 36 -11.94 -0.36 -1.76
N TYR A 37 -12.13 -1.51 -2.40
CA TYR A 37 -11.30 -2.70 -2.15
C TYR A 37 -10.45 -3.03 -3.36
N ARG A 38 -9.17 -3.32 -3.13
CA ARG A 38 -8.22 -3.76 -4.16
C ARG A 38 -7.37 -4.91 -3.68
N ASP A 39 -7.46 -6.01 -4.39
CA ASP A 39 -6.54 -7.13 -4.27
C ASP A 39 -5.43 -6.96 -5.32
N LEU A 40 -4.19 -6.79 -4.87
CA LEU A 40 -3.06 -6.61 -5.78
C LEU A 40 -2.62 -7.91 -6.48
N ASP A 41 -3.16 -9.06 -6.05
CA ASP A 41 -2.88 -10.36 -6.69
C ASP A 41 -3.80 -10.64 -7.88
N ASP A 42 -4.88 -9.86 -8.08
CA ASP A 42 -5.85 -10.12 -9.14
C ASP A 42 -5.40 -9.59 -10.51
N GLU A 43 -5.04 -8.31 -10.61
CA GLU A 43 -4.79 -7.66 -11.91
C GLU A 43 -3.63 -6.66 -11.86
N MET A 44 -2.47 -7.08 -11.36
CA MET A 44 -1.32 -6.18 -11.32
C MET A 44 -0.52 -6.20 -12.61
N VAL A 45 -0.27 -4.99 -13.16
CA VAL A 45 0.61 -4.79 -14.31
C VAL A 45 1.96 -4.27 -13.82
N PHE A 46 3.05 -4.92 -14.22
CA PHE A 46 4.40 -4.45 -13.91
C PHE A 46 4.83 -3.35 -14.88
N VAL A 47 5.52 -2.35 -14.33
CA VAL A 47 6.07 -1.26 -15.14
C VAL A 47 7.21 -1.80 -15.98
N SER A 48 7.07 -1.72 -17.31
CA SER A 48 8.09 -2.11 -18.26
C SER A 48 8.00 -1.30 -19.55
N GLY A 49 9.06 -1.30 -20.38
CA GLY A 49 9.07 -0.60 -21.66
C GLY A 49 9.04 0.93 -21.54
N LEU A 50 9.43 1.48 -20.39
CA LEU A 50 9.51 2.93 -20.21
C LEU A 50 10.63 3.53 -21.04
N THR A 51 10.40 4.74 -21.56
CA THR A 51 11.42 5.58 -22.19
C THR A 51 12.12 6.45 -21.13
N GLU A 52 13.15 7.20 -21.52
CA GLU A 52 13.82 8.18 -20.65
C GLU A 52 12.85 9.23 -20.06
N SER A 53 11.72 9.47 -20.75
CA SER A 53 10.66 10.36 -20.28
C SER A 53 9.73 9.72 -19.22
N GLY A 54 10.02 8.50 -18.76
CA GLY A 54 9.24 7.76 -17.79
C GLY A 54 7.87 7.34 -18.33
N MET A 55 6.79 7.59 -17.58
CA MET A 55 5.42 7.24 -18.00
C MET A 55 4.81 8.21 -19.05
N LYS A 56 5.64 8.93 -19.81
CA LYS A 56 5.20 9.82 -20.90
C LYS A 56 5.50 9.16 -22.25
N ILE A 57 4.57 8.35 -22.73
CA ILE A 57 4.64 7.72 -24.04
C ILE A 57 3.50 8.30 -24.89
N ASP A 58 3.83 8.85 -26.06
CA ASP A 58 2.83 9.37 -26.98
C ASP A 58 1.80 8.28 -27.32
N LYS A 59 0.52 8.64 -27.39
CA LYS A 59 -0.57 7.66 -27.65
C LYS A 59 -0.33 6.80 -28.88
N LYS A 60 0.27 7.36 -29.93
CA LYS A 60 0.60 6.67 -31.19
C LYS A 60 1.68 5.57 -31.02
N ASP A 61 2.53 5.69 -29.97
CA ASP A 61 3.65 4.80 -29.70
C ASP A 61 3.34 3.80 -28.58
N GLN A 62 2.12 3.86 -28.00
CA GLN A 62 1.70 2.97 -26.93
C GLN A 62 1.37 1.57 -27.45
N THR A 63 2.00 0.55 -26.86
CA THR A 63 1.62 -0.85 -27.03
C THR A 63 0.38 -1.16 -26.19
N GLU A 64 -0.25 -2.33 -26.40
CA GLU A 64 -1.36 -2.79 -25.53
C GLU A 64 -0.96 -2.92 -24.06
N HIS A 65 0.29 -3.31 -23.78
CA HIS A 65 0.82 -3.33 -22.43
C HIS A 65 0.86 -1.92 -21.82
N HIS A 66 1.32 -0.93 -22.57
CA HIS A 66 1.36 0.46 -22.12
C HIS A 66 -0.05 1.01 -21.83
N LYS A 67 -1.04 0.70 -22.66
CA LYS A 67 -2.43 1.12 -22.44
C LYS A 67 -2.97 0.55 -21.13
N LYS A 68 -2.85 -0.77 -20.91
CA LYS A 68 -3.26 -1.42 -19.66
C LYS A 68 -2.53 -0.84 -18.45
N MET A 69 -1.24 -0.58 -18.57
CA MET A 69 -0.43 0.02 -17.51
C MET A 69 -0.94 1.43 -17.14
N PHE A 70 -1.25 2.28 -18.13
CA PHE A 70 -1.78 3.62 -17.89
C PHE A 70 -3.20 3.60 -17.33
N GLU A 71 -4.09 2.76 -17.84
CA GLU A 71 -5.46 2.60 -17.35
C GLU A 71 -5.47 2.15 -15.88
N LEU A 72 -4.64 1.16 -15.53
CA LEU A 72 -4.49 0.74 -14.13
C LEU A 72 -3.90 1.86 -13.27
N SER A 73 -2.84 2.53 -13.75
CA SER A 73 -2.22 3.65 -13.04
C SER A 73 -3.23 4.78 -12.76
N ASP A 74 -4.05 5.15 -13.74
CA ASP A 74 -5.08 6.19 -13.57
C ASP A 74 -6.14 5.76 -12.55
N THR A 75 -6.51 4.48 -12.55
CA THR A 75 -7.44 3.89 -11.56
C THR A 75 -6.86 3.95 -10.14
N LEU A 76 -5.60 3.51 -9.94
CA LEU A 76 -4.94 3.51 -8.63
C LEU A 76 -4.76 4.93 -8.07
N VAL A 77 -4.41 5.88 -8.94
CA VAL A 77 -4.31 7.30 -8.57
C VAL A 77 -5.66 7.86 -8.14
N LYS A 78 -6.73 7.54 -8.88
CA LYS A 78 -8.10 7.95 -8.54
C LYS A 78 -8.51 7.40 -7.16
N GLU A 79 -8.32 6.10 -6.92
CA GLU A 79 -8.64 5.45 -5.64
C GLU A 79 -7.91 6.11 -4.47
N LEU A 80 -6.60 6.41 -4.63
CA LEU A 80 -5.81 7.13 -3.64
C LEU A 80 -6.32 8.56 -3.40
N LYS A 81 -6.70 9.29 -4.46
CA LYS A 81 -7.18 10.67 -4.35
C LYS A 81 -8.55 10.75 -3.68
N GLU A 82 -9.43 9.83 -3.97
CA GLU A 82 -10.80 9.81 -3.45
C GLU A 82 -10.90 9.32 -2.00
N SER A 83 -9.93 8.53 -1.52
CA SER A 83 -9.95 7.97 -0.16
C SER A 83 -9.51 8.98 0.89
N ASP A 84 -10.09 8.90 2.08
CA ASP A 84 -9.69 9.64 3.29
C ASP A 84 -8.73 8.81 4.14
N THR A 85 -8.99 7.52 4.22
CA THR A 85 -8.24 6.52 4.99
C THR A 85 -7.80 5.38 4.09
N ILE A 86 -6.56 4.93 4.26
CA ILE A 86 -5.97 3.85 3.48
C ILE A 86 -5.55 2.74 4.45
N ILE A 87 -5.93 1.51 4.16
CA ILE A 87 -5.47 0.31 4.87
C ILE A 87 -4.64 -0.50 3.89
N ILE A 88 -3.39 -0.79 4.21
CA ILE A 88 -2.52 -1.64 3.39
C ILE A 88 -2.13 -2.86 4.19
N SER A 89 -2.58 -4.04 3.77
CA SER A 89 -2.09 -5.30 4.32
C SER A 89 -0.90 -5.81 3.52
N ALA A 90 0.22 -6.03 4.21
CA ALA A 90 1.46 -6.41 3.56
C ALA A 90 2.25 -7.43 4.38
N PRO A 91 2.43 -8.66 3.91
CA PRO A 91 3.40 -9.58 4.48
C PRO A 91 4.82 -9.19 4.04
N ILE A 92 5.80 -9.40 4.91
CA ILE A 92 7.21 -9.35 4.53
C ILE A 92 7.53 -10.65 3.78
N TYR A 93 7.86 -10.55 2.49
CA TYR A 93 8.34 -11.66 1.68
C TYR A 93 9.83 -11.45 1.37
N ASN A 94 10.66 -12.42 1.78
CA ASN A 94 12.12 -12.33 1.58
C ASN A 94 12.67 -10.94 1.98
N TYR A 95 12.33 -10.52 3.21
CA TYR A 95 12.75 -9.25 3.85
C TYR A 95 12.16 -7.96 3.25
N GLY A 96 11.40 -8.03 2.16
CA GLY A 96 10.88 -6.87 1.44
C GLY A 96 9.38 -6.92 1.16
N PRO A 97 8.89 -5.97 0.35
CA PRO A 97 7.49 -5.93 -0.06
C PRO A 97 7.15 -7.05 -1.04
N PRO A 98 5.89 -7.53 -1.05
CA PRO A 98 5.38 -8.31 -2.17
C PRO A 98 5.62 -7.59 -3.50
N ALA A 99 5.95 -8.33 -4.56
CA ALA A 99 6.23 -7.76 -5.88
C ALA A 99 5.04 -6.92 -6.41
N THR A 100 3.82 -7.36 -6.14
CA THR A 100 2.60 -6.65 -6.51
C THR A 100 2.44 -5.32 -5.78
N LEU A 101 2.86 -5.23 -4.50
CA LEU A 101 2.86 -3.98 -3.74
C LEU A 101 3.91 -3.01 -4.27
N LYS A 102 5.07 -3.51 -4.70
CA LYS A 102 6.08 -2.68 -5.36
C LYS A 102 5.54 -2.15 -6.70
N ALA A 103 4.91 -3.00 -7.52
CA ALA A 103 4.28 -2.60 -8.78
C ALA A 103 3.17 -1.56 -8.57
N TRP A 104 2.32 -1.74 -7.55
CA TRP A 104 1.33 -0.74 -7.14
C TRP A 104 1.98 0.63 -6.88
N SER A 105 3.06 0.65 -6.11
CA SER A 105 3.74 1.91 -5.78
C SER A 105 4.34 2.60 -7.02
N ASP A 106 4.84 1.83 -7.98
CA ASP A 106 5.42 2.34 -9.22
C ASP A 106 4.33 2.93 -10.13
N LEU A 107 3.18 2.29 -10.21
CA LEU A 107 2.03 2.77 -10.98
C LEU A 107 1.34 3.97 -10.31
N ALA A 108 1.30 4.02 -8.98
CA ALA A 108 0.71 5.11 -8.22
C ALA A 108 1.60 6.37 -8.16
N ALA A 109 2.92 6.23 -8.38
CA ALA A 109 3.87 7.34 -8.35
C ALA A 109 3.78 8.19 -9.63
N ARG A 110 2.82 9.11 -9.70
CA ARG A 110 2.53 9.96 -10.86
C ARG A 110 2.84 11.42 -10.59
N VAL A 111 3.70 12.00 -11.43
CA VAL A 111 4.01 13.46 -11.38
C VAL A 111 2.77 14.28 -11.73
N GLY A 112 2.45 15.23 -10.87
CA GLY A 112 1.27 16.09 -11.00
C GLY A 112 0.00 15.49 -10.39
N GLU A 113 0.02 14.20 -10.00
CA GLU A 113 -1.13 13.49 -9.44
C GLU A 113 -0.93 13.14 -7.96
N THR A 114 0.10 12.36 -7.64
CA THR A 114 0.42 11.94 -6.27
C THR A 114 1.61 12.71 -5.67
N PHE A 115 2.47 13.25 -6.52
CA PHE A 115 3.57 14.13 -6.11
C PHE A 115 3.94 15.10 -7.23
N ARG A 116 4.73 16.15 -6.90
CA ARG A 116 5.32 17.09 -7.86
C ARG A 116 6.73 17.50 -7.48
N PHE A 117 7.45 18.04 -8.44
CA PHE A 117 8.72 18.74 -8.20
C PHE A 117 8.47 20.22 -8.00
N LYS A 118 9.05 20.80 -6.94
CA LYS A 118 9.08 22.26 -6.72
C LYS A 118 10.16 22.89 -7.60
N PRO A 119 10.13 24.22 -7.82
CA PRO A 119 11.17 24.93 -8.59
C PRO A 119 12.59 24.72 -8.07
N ASN A 120 12.76 24.44 -6.77
CA ASN A 120 14.06 24.15 -6.14
C ASN A 120 14.47 22.67 -6.24
N GLY A 121 13.80 21.87 -7.06
CA GLY A 121 14.07 20.44 -7.27
C GLY A 121 13.57 19.51 -6.15
N ARG A 122 13.04 20.06 -5.04
CA ARG A 122 12.49 19.23 -3.96
C ARG A 122 11.15 18.60 -4.37
N ARG A 123 10.92 17.38 -3.91
CA ARG A 123 9.65 16.68 -4.10
C ARG A 123 8.63 17.13 -3.06
N GLU A 124 7.36 17.19 -3.47
CA GLU A 124 6.22 17.48 -2.62
C GLU A 124 5.11 16.48 -2.92
N GLY A 125 4.64 15.78 -1.90
CA GLY A 125 3.48 14.90 -2.01
C GLY A 125 2.18 15.69 -2.06
N LEU A 126 1.23 15.24 -2.88
CA LEU A 126 -0.02 15.93 -3.16
C LEU A 126 -1.23 15.36 -2.41
N LEU A 127 -1.11 14.13 -1.87
CA LEU A 127 -2.18 13.45 -1.14
C LEU A 127 -2.19 13.89 0.33
N LYS A 128 -2.76 15.08 0.58
CA LYS A 128 -2.82 15.67 1.93
C LYS A 128 -4.08 15.28 2.69
N ASN A 129 -4.03 15.42 4.02
CA ASN A 129 -5.15 15.18 4.95
C ASN A 129 -5.67 13.73 4.96
N LYS A 130 -4.82 12.78 4.59
CA LYS A 130 -5.13 11.35 4.60
C LYS A 130 -4.42 10.66 5.76
N ARG A 131 -5.01 9.51 6.19
CA ARG A 131 -4.41 8.61 7.18
C ARG A 131 -4.16 7.24 6.57
N ALA A 132 -3.08 6.60 6.91
CA ALA A 132 -2.80 5.24 6.51
C ALA A 132 -2.62 4.32 7.73
N TYR A 133 -3.13 3.10 7.60
CA TYR A 133 -2.88 1.99 8.52
C TYR A 133 -2.13 0.91 7.75
N LEU A 134 -0.97 0.54 8.25
CA LEU A 134 -0.15 -0.53 7.69
C LEU A 134 -0.32 -1.79 8.54
N VAL A 135 -0.88 -2.83 7.97
CA VAL A 135 -1.02 -4.14 8.64
C VAL A 135 0.11 -5.03 8.16
N ILE A 136 1.22 -5.05 8.89
CA ILE A 136 2.44 -5.75 8.52
C ILE A 136 2.51 -7.10 9.22
N THR A 137 2.84 -8.16 8.47
CA THR A 137 3.02 -9.49 9.04
C THR A 137 4.32 -10.13 8.55
N SER A 138 4.94 -10.95 9.39
CA SER A 138 6.11 -11.73 8.98
C SER A 138 6.19 -13.08 9.68
N GLY A 139 6.82 -14.07 9.02
CA GLY A 139 7.16 -15.33 9.65
C GLY A 139 8.32 -15.20 10.65
N GLY A 140 9.44 -14.63 10.22
CA GLY A 140 10.68 -14.57 11.01
C GLY A 140 11.22 -13.18 11.26
N THR A 141 11.04 -12.26 10.31
CA THR A 141 11.56 -10.89 10.41
C THR A 141 10.89 -10.12 11.52
N LYS A 142 11.68 -9.55 12.43
CA LYS A 142 11.18 -8.63 13.45
C LYS A 142 10.95 -7.25 12.84
N LEU A 143 9.81 -6.63 13.14
CA LEU A 143 9.48 -5.29 12.66
C LEU A 143 10.51 -4.25 13.13
N ASN A 144 10.87 -3.34 12.26
CA ASN A 144 11.88 -2.30 12.45
C ASN A 144 13.29 -2.82 12.82
N SER A 145 13.60 -4.11 12.55
CA SER A 145 14.97 -4.61 12.59
C SER A 145 15.74 -4.25 11.31
N ASP A 146 17.04 -4.50 11.28
CA ASP A 146 17.88 -4.30 10.11
C ASP A 146 17.51 -5.19 8.91
N GLU A 147 16.67 -6.21 9.15
CA GLU A 147 16.15 -7.12 8.13
C GLU A 147 14.75 -6.72 7.61
N ASP A 148 14.13 -5.68 8.16
CA ASP A 148 12.83 -5.17 7.74
C ASP A 148 12.98 -4.09 6.67
N PHE A 149 13.01 -4.49 5.42
CA PHE A 149 13.04 -3.55 4.28
C PHE A 149 11.63 -3.15 3.79
N LEU A 150 10.56 -3.79 4.28
CA LEU A 150 9.20 -3.43 3.89
C LEU A 150 8.72 -2.17 4.61
N THR A 151 8.75 -2.17 5.93
CA THR A 151 8.12 -1.12 6.74
C THR A 151 8.72 0.26 6.48
N PRO A 152 10.04 0.48 6.53
CA PRO A 152 10.62 1.79 6.24
C PRO A 152 10.38 2.24 4.80
N TRP A 153 10.43 1.31 3.83
CA TRP A 153 10.15 1.59 2.44
C TRP A 153 8.70 2.05 2.22
N LEU A 154 7.73 1.33 2.77
CA LEU A 154 6.31 1.66 2.60
C LEU A 154 5.94 2.98 3.27
N LYS A 155 6.47 3.25 4.46
CA LYS A 155 6.36 4.56 5.13
C LYS A 155 6.94 5.68 4.25
N PHE A 156 8.12 5.45 3.66
CA PHE A 156 8.75 6.42 2.77
C PHE A 156 7.88 6.72 1.54
N ILE A 157 7.32 5.68 0.88
CA ILE A 157 6.46 5.84 -0.30
C ILE A 157 5.19 6.63 0.04
N LEU A 158 4.52 6.33 1.15
CA LEU A 158 3.33 7.06 1.57
C LEU A 158 3.64 8.53 1.91
N ASN A 159 4.72 8.78 2.64
CA ASN A 159 5.20 10.14 2.90
C ASN A 159 5.58 10.88 1.60
N PHE A 160 6.19 10.18 0.64
CA PHE A 160 6.51 10.73 -0.67
C PHE A 160 5.24 11.14 -1.43
N PHE A 161 4.14 10.41 -1.29
CA PHE A 161 2.82 10.81 -1.81
C PHE A 161 2.17 11.95 -1.00
N GLY A 162 2.61 12.21 0.23
CA GLY A 162 2.09 13.26 1.11
C GLY A 162 1.21 12.76 2.24
N ILE A 163 1.14 11.45 2.46
CA ILE A 163 0.39 10.81 3.54
C ILE A 163 1.32 10.67 4.73
N GLU A 164 1.16 11.54 5.73
CA GLU A 164 2.09 11.66 6.86
C GLU A 164 1.57 10.97 8.15
N LYS A 165 0.25 10.82 8.27
CA LYS A 165 -0.37 10.13 9.42
C LYS A 165 -0.40 8.63 9.14
N ILE A 166 0.56 7.89 9.69
CA ILE A 166 0.74 6.46 9.44
C ILE A 166 0.81 5.72 10.78
N ASP A 167 -0.15 4.82 10.99
CA ASP A 167 -0.18 3.90 12.12
C ASP A 167 0.16 2.49 11.64
N ILE A 168 0.81 1.70 12.48
CA ILE A 168 1.22 0.35 12.14
C ILE A 168 0.57 -0.65 13.10
N ILE A 169 -0.02 -1.69 12.54
CA ILE A 169 -0.44 -2.91 13.22
C ILE A 169 0.52 -4.01 12.79
N CYS A 170 1.10 -4.70 13.75
CA CYS A 170 2.14 -5.67 13.49
C CYS A 170 1.83 -7.04 14.09
N ALA A 171 1.96 -8.09 13.27
CA ALA A 171 2.07 -9.48 13.70
C ALA A 171 3.35 -10.06 13.09
N ASP A 172 4.48 -9.78 13.72
CA ASP A 172 5.78 -10.25 13.26
C ASP A 172 6.25 -11.51 13.99
N GLN A 173 7.31 -12.13 13.46
CA GLN A 173 7.92 -13.33 14.06
C GLN A 173 6.91 -14.46 14.37
N MET A 174 5.86 -14.59 13.57
CA MET A 174 4.79 -15.59 13.78
C MET A 174 5.29 -17.05 13.77
N ALA A 175 6.46 -17.32 13.18
CA ALA A 175 7.07 -18.65 13.24
C ALA A 175 7.64 -19.00 14.63
N LEU A 176 7.89 -17.99 15.49
CA LEU A 176 8.35 -18.21 16.86
C LEU A 176 7.17 -18.38 17.83
N ASP A 177 6.16 -17.52 17.72
CA ASP A 177 4.97 -17.58 18.57
C ASP A 177 3.77 -16.95 17.83
N TYR A 178 3.03 -17.79 17.11
CA TYR A 178 1.89 -17.34 16.33
C TYR A 178 0.78 -16.72 17.18
N GLU A 179 0.39 -17.40 18.25
CA GLU A 179 -0.75 -16.96 19.09
C GLU A 179 -0.47 -15.62 19.74
N LYS A 180 0.74 -15.44 20.29
CA LYS A 180 1.16 -14.18 20.88
C LYS A 180 1.20 -13.05 19.82
N SER A 181 1.78 -13.30 18.65
CA SER A 181 1.88 -12.27 17.60
C SER A 181 0.49 -11.80 17.14
N ILE A 182 -0.47 -12.72 16.99
CA ILE A 182 -1.85 -12.37 16.64
C ILE A 182 -2.52 -11.58 17.76
N LYS A 183 -2.43 -12.06 19.00
CA LYS A 183 -3.02 -11.38 20.16
C LYS A 183 -2.48 -9.95 20.34
N ASP A 184 -1.19 -9.77 20.15
CA ASP A 184 -0.56 -8.45 20.23
C ASP A 184 -1.04 -7.51 19.10
N ALA A 185 -1.20 -8.02 17.87
CA ALA A 185 -1.75 -7.26 16.74
C ALA A 185 -3.23 -6.89 16.98
N GLU A 186 -4.03 -7.82 17.50
CA GLU A 186 -5.44 -7.58 17.84
C GLU A 186 -5.57 -6.49 18.90
N LYS A 187 -4.74 -6.54 19.95
CA LYS A 187 -4.68 -5.49 20.97
C LYS A 187 -4.30 -4.12 20.38
N GLN A 188 -3.39 -4.08 19.39
CA GLN A 188 -3.07 -2.83 18.69
C GLN A 188 -4.30 -2.29 17.94
N ILE A 189 -5.07 -3.16 17.27
CA ILE A 189 -6.32 -2.77 16.61
C ILE A 189 -7.34 -2.24 17.63
N GLU A 190 -7.48 -2.88 18.79
CA GLU A 190 -8.42 -2.44 19.82
C GLU A 190 -8.09 -1.04 20.36
N ASN A 191 -6.82 -0.67 20.40
CA ASN A 191 -6.32 0.61 20.94
C ASN A 191 -6.27 1.75 19.88
N ILE A 192 -6.81 1.56 18.69
CA ILE A 192 -6.79 2.58 17.61
C ILE A 192 -7.70 3.79 17.90
N PHE A 193 -8.54 3.77 18.93
CA PHE A 193 -9.34 4.92 19.39
C PHE A 193 -9.47 4.91 20.91
#